data_d072a3e53c94e6869a97409dda1370a8
#
_entry.id   d072a3e53c94e6869a97409dda1370a8
#
_cell.length_a   1.000
_cell.length_b   1.000
_cell.length_c   1.000
_cell.angle_alpha   90.00
_cell.angle_beta   90.00
_cell.angle_gamma   90.00
#
_symmetry.space_group_name_H-M   'P 1'
#
loop_
_entity.id
_entity.type
_entity.pdbx_description
1 polymer ?
#
loop_
_entity_poly.entity_id
_entity_poly.type
_entity_poly.pdbx_seq_one_letter_code
_entity_poly.pdbx_strand_id
1 'polypeptide(L)'
;MAKTPASSKKAAKASKKAATAGAKRPKRRTETYSSYIYKVLKQVHPQYGISKKGMSIMNSFINDVFERVCTEAANLCRQNKKATCSSREVQTAVRLVLPESSPSTPCPRAPRR
;
A
#
# COMPACT_ATOMS: atom_id res chain seq x y z
N MET A 1 -31.01 4.37 -68.14
CA MET A 1 -30.00 3.36 -67.79
C MET A 1 -29.28 3.78 -66.54
N ALA A 2 -29.59 3.14 -65.46
CA ALA A 2 -29.14 3.53 -64.14
C ALA A 2 -27.71 3.06 -63.85
N LYS A 3 -26.81 3.95 -63.43
CA LYS A 3 -25.50 3.61 -62.88
C LYS A 3 -25.56 3.73 -61.38
N THR A 4 -25.42 2.63 -60.71
CA THR A 4 -25.30 2.54 -59.27
C THR A 4 -23.90 2.99 -58.81
N PRO A 5 -23.76 3.84 -57.77
CA PRO A 5 -22.46 4.21 -57.29
C PRO A 5 -21.95 3.22 -56.22
N ALA A 6 -20.84 2.62 -56.51
CA ALA A 6 -20.07 1.83 -55.52
C ALA A 6 -19.26 2.74 -54.58
N SER A 7 -19.90 3.27 -53.55
CA SER A 7 -19.23 4.19 -52.63
C SER A 7 -19.52 3.98 -51.13
N SER A 8 -20.17 2.88 -50.76
CA SER A 8 -20.54 2.71 -49.34
C SER A 8 -19.68 1.70 -48.54
N LYS A 9 -18.64 1.10 -49.12
CA LYS A 9 -17.80 0.11 -48.41
C LYS A 9 -16.50 0.64 -47.80
N LYS A 10 -16.19 1.93 -47.98
CA LYS A 10 -14.92 2.51 -47.46
C LYS A 10 -15.09 3.27 -46.16
N ALA A 11 -16.30 3.66 -45.81
CA ALA A 11 -16.59 4.40 -44.57
C ALA A 11 -16.73 3.51 -43.32
N ALA A 12 -17.10 2.23 -43.50
CA ALA A 12 -17.30 1.32 -42.37
C ALA A 12 -15.99 0.75 -41.78
N LYS A 13 -14.86 0.89 -42.49
CA LYS A 13 -13.53 0.39 -42.03
C LYS A 13 -12.74 1.41 -41.24
N ALA A 14 -13.07 2.67 -41.31
CA ALA A 14 -12.43 3.75 -40.58
C ALA A 14 -13.00 3.96 -39.17
N SER A 15 -14.28 3.65 -38.97
CA SER A 15 -14.91 3.79 -37.64
C SER A 15 -14.56 2.69 -36.64
N LYS A 16 -14.12 1.52 -37.14
CA LYS A 16 -13.71 0.41 -36.26
C LYS A 16 -12.29 0.57 -35.69
N LYS A 17 -11.46 1.44 -36.25
CA LYS A 17 -10.09 1.68 -35.80
C LYS A 17 -9.96 2.76 -34.75
N ALA A 18 -10.98 3.60 -34.61
CA ALA A 18 -11.04 4.64 -33.57
C ALA A 18 -11.58 4.13 -32.22
N ALA A 19 -12.30 3.00 -32.22
CA ALA A 19 -12.86 2.42 -31.01
C ALA A 19 -11.87 1.55 -30.20
N THR A 20 -10.70 1.22 -30.74
CA THR A 20 -9.67 0.42 -30.06
C THR A 20 -8.53 1.25 -29.47
N ALA A 21 -8.50 2.55 -29.69
CA ALA A 21 -7.70 3.49 -28.92
C ALA A 21 -8.48 3.90 -27.65
N GLY A 22 -9.13 2.94 -26.99
CA GLY A 22 -9.70 3.10 -25.69
C GLY A 22 -8.61 3.62 -24.77
N ALA A 23 -8.76 4.87 -24.31
CA ALA A 23 -7.89 5.47 -23.34
C ALA A 23 -7.55 4.41 -22.28
N LYS A 24 -6.28 4.02 -22.18
CA LYS A 24 -5.79 3.21 -21.08
C LYS A 24 -6.16 3.99 -19.84
N ARG A 25 -7.21 3.57 -19.14
CA ARG A 25 -7.57 4.12 -17.85
C ARG A 25 -6.28 4.13 -17.03
N PRO A 26 -5.85 5.26 -16.50
CA PRO A 26 -4.65 5.29 -15.69
C PRO A 26 -4.83 4.22 -14.63
N LYS A 27 -3.96 3.21 -14.63
CA LYS A 27 -3.97 2.18 -13.59
C LYS A 27 -3.86 2.93 -12.27
N ARG A 28 -4.91 2.86 -11.48
CA ARG A 28 -4.94 3.43 -10.15
C ARG A 28 -3.70 2.93 -9.44
N ARG A 29 -2.77 3.83 -9.10
CA ARG A 29 -1.56 3.48 -8.36
C ARG A 29 -1.99 2.90 -7.03
N THR A 30 -1.85 1.58 -6.88
CA THR A 30 -2.04 0.93 -5.60
C THR A 30 -0.74 1.11 -4.81
N GLU A 31 -0.83 1.82 -3.72
CA GLU A 31 0.29 1.94 -2.79
C GLU A 31 0.52 0.59 -2.13
N THR A 32 1.73 0.06 -2.29
CA THR A 32 2.14 -1.22 -1.71
C THR A 32 3.48 -1.06 -1.01
N TYR A 33 3.68 -1.81 0.07
CA TYR A 33 4.94 -1.83 0.82
C TYR A 33 5.95 -2.86 0.28
N SER A 34 5.69 -3.40 -0.91
CA SER A 34 6.46 -4.52 -1.48
C SER A 34 7.95 -4.23 -1.60
N SER A 35 8.33 -3.04 -2.06
CA SER A 35 9.74 -2.65 -2.20
C SER A 35 10.45 -2.53 -0.85
N TYR A 36 9.76 -2.01 0.16
CA TYR A 36 10.31 -1.88 1.52
C TYR A 36 10.45 -3.22 2.20
N ILE A 37 9.46 -4.10 2.08
CA ILE A 37 9.50 -5.46 2.61
C ILE A 37 10.67 -6.23 2.00
N TYR A 38 10.86 -6.11 0.69
CA TYR A 38 11.97 -6.76 0.00
C TYR A 38 13.34 -6.23 0.46
N LYS A 39 13.48 -4.90 0.63
CA LYS A 39 14.70 -4.30 1.16
C LYS A 39 15.05 -4.82 2.55
N VAL A 40 14.08 -4.85 3.45
CA VAL A 40 14.27 -5.34 4.82
C VAL A 40 14.65 -6.82 4.81
N LEU A 41 13.97 -7.64 4.01
CA LEU A 41 14.29 -9.07 3.87
C LEU A 41 15.73 -9.26 3.42
N LYS A 42 16.21 -8.48 2.44
CA LYS A 42 17.59 -8.57 1.95
C LYS A 42 18.62 -8.07 2.95
N GLN A 43 18.26 -7.15 3.84
CA GLN A 43 19.13 -6.72 4.92
C GLN A 43 19.28 -7.77 6.03
N VAL A 44 18.20 -8.45 6.38
CA VAL A 44 18.19 -9.44 7.47
C VAL A 44 18.68 -10.79 6.97
N HIS A 45 18.20 -11.24 5.83
CA HIS A 45 18.49 -12.53 5.22
C HIS A 45 18.70 -12.38 3.71
N PRO A 46 19.90 -12.00 3.24
CA PRO A 46 20.14 -11.75 1.82
C PRO A 46 20.00 -12.98 0.93
N GLN A 47 20.07 -14.18 1.50
CA GLN A 47 19.95 -15.46 0.76
C GLN A 47 18.51 -15.87 0.47
N TYR A 48 17.52 -15.28 1.14
CA TYR A 48 16.12 -15.64 0.95
C TYR A 48 15.38 -14.67 0.02
N GLY A 49 14.44 -15.23 -0.75
CA GLY A 49 13.49 -14.49 -1.55
C GLY A 49 12.07 -14.65 -1.01
N ILE A 50 11.13 -13.90 -1.57
CA ILE A 50 9.72 -13.97 -1.22
C ILE A 50 8.88 -14.13 -2.48
N SER A 51 7.87 -15.01 -2.44
CA SER A 51 6.93 -15.20 -3.54
C SER A 51 5.94 -14.05 -3.64
N LYS A 52 5.28 -13.89 -4.78
CA LYS A 52 4.23 -12.88 -4.98
C LYS A 52 3.07 -13.05 -4.00
N LYS A 53 2.66 -14.30 -3.72
CA LYS A 53 1.62 -14.58 -2.72
C LYS A 53 2.08 -14.20 -1.31
N GLY A 54 3.31 -14.56 -0.94
CA GLY A 54 3.89 -14.18 0.34
C GLY A 54 3.98 -12.66 0.49
N MET A 55 4.38 -11.94 -0.57
CA MET A 55 4.41 -10.49 -0.57
C MET A 55 3.02 -9.87 -0.38
N SER A 56 1.99 -10.42 -1.00
CA SER A 56 0.60 -9.97 -0.82
C SER A 56 0.12 -10.15 0.62
N ILE A 57 0.43 -11.28 1.23
CA ILE A 57 0.10 -11.56 2.62
C ILE A 57 0.83 -10.59 3.56
N MET A 58 2.11 -10.35 3.33
CA MET A 58 2.90 -9.41 4.13
C MET A 58 2.38 -7.97 4.01
N ASN A 59 1.97 -7.57 2.81
CA ASN A 59 1.38 -6.25 2.60
C ASN A 59 0.05 -6.09 3.35
N SER A 60 -0.81 -7.11 3.31
CA SER A 60 -2.07 -7.14 4.07
C SER A 60 -1.83 -7.11 5.58
N PHE A 61 -0.82 -7.85 6.05
CA PHE A 61 -0.41 -7.86 7.45
C PHE A 61 0.03 -6.47 7.93
N ILE A 62 0.86 -5.78 7.16
CA ILE A 62 1.32 -4.43 7.51
C ILE A 62 0.15 -3.46 7.58
N ASN A 63 -0.77 -3.49 6.62
CA ASN A 63 -1.96 -2.66 6.65
C ASN A 63 -2.84 -2.93 7.87
N ASP A 64 -3.04 -4.19 8.25
CA ASP A 64 -3.85 -4.58 9.41
C ASP A 64 -3.22 -4.12 10.73
N VAL A 65 -1.94 -4.36 10.91
CA VAL A 65 -1.20 -3.90 12.11
C VAL A 65 -1.22 -2.38 12.21
N PHE A 66 -0.98 -1.69 11.10
CA PHE A 66 -1.02 -0.23 11.05
C PHE A 66 -2.39 0.32 11.47
N GLU A 67 -3.47 -0.25 10.95
CA GLU A 67 -4.84 0.13 11.31
C GLU A 67 -5.10 -0.06 12.81
N ARG A 68 -4.71 -1.18 13.38
CA ARG A 68 -4.86 -1.44 14.82
C ARG A 68 -4.08 -0.44 15.67
N VAL A 69 -2.81 -0.21 15.34
CA VAL A 69 -1.97 0.75 16.06
C VAL A 69 -2.53 2.17 15.96
N CYS A 70 -2.98 2.60 14.79
CA CYS A 70 -3.59 3.92 14.62
C CYS A 70 -4.88 4.08 15.40
N THR A 71 -5.71 3.05 15.47
CA THR A 71 -6.95 3.07 16.26
C THR A 71 -6.67 3.25 17.74
N GLU A 72 -5.72 2.50 18.29
CA GLU A 72 -5.31 2.63 19.69
C GLU A 72 -4.66 3.99 19.98
N ALA A 73 -3.79 4.46 19.09
CA ALA A 73 -3.17 5.76 19.23
C ALA A 73 -4.21 6.90 19.20
N ALA A 74 -5.22 6.82 18.34
CA ALA A 74 -6.31 7.79 18.31
C ALA A 74 -7.15 7.76 19.60
N ASN A 75 -7.43 6.59 20.15
CA ASN A 75 -8.11 6.45 21.43
C ASN A 75 -7.31 7.10 22.58
N LEU A 76 -6.00 6.88 22.62
CA LEU A 76 -5.11 7.50 23.61
C LEU A 76 -5.07 9.03 23.46
N CYS A 77 -5.01 9.55 22.24
CA CYS A 77 -5.09 10.99 21.98
C CYS A 77 -6.40 11.58 22.51
N ARG A 78 -7.51 10.88 22.27
CA ARG A 78 -8.84 11.32 22.76
C ARG A 78 -8.90 11.32 24.27
N GLN A 79 -8.40 10.30 24.94
CA GLN A 79 -8.36 10.21 26.41
C GLN A 79 -7.48 11.31 27.02
N ASN A 80 -6.35 11.62 26.39
CA ASN A 80 -5.43 12.66 26.83
C ASN A 80 -5.84 14.07 26.38
N LYS A 81 -6.99 14.22 25.70
CA LYS A 81 -7.49 15.49 25.15
C LYS A 81 -6.48 16.22 24.27
N LYS A 82 -5.68 15.47 23.51
CA LYS A 82 -4.69 16.01 22.58
C LYS A 82 -5.23 16.01 21.16
N ALA A 83 -5.00 17.10 20.43
CA ALA A 83 -5.36 17.21 19.02
C ALA A 83 -4.35 16.52 18.11
N THR A 84 -3.12 16.32 18.57
CA THR A 84 -2.02 15.74 17.76
C THR A 84 -1.51 14.46 18.41
N CYS A 85 -1.38 13.42 17.60
CA CYS A 85 -0.77 12.17 18.02
C CYS A 85 0.75 12.33 18.06
N SER A 86 1.34 12.22 19.22
CA SER A 86 2.79 12.26 19.40
C SER A 86 3.40 10.86 19.44
N SER A 87 4.72 10.80 19.43
CA SER A 87 5.45 9.53 19.52
C SER A 87 5.12 8.72 20.78
N ARG A 88 4.75 9.38 21.86
CA ARG A 88 4.32 8.73 23.11
C ARG A 88 3.08 7.88 22.93
N GLU A 89 2.05 8.45 22.31
CA GLU A 89 0.79 7.75 22.06
C GLU A 89 1.00 6.55 21.14
N VAL A 90 1.83 6.72 20.08
CA VAL A 90 2.19 5.64 19.15
C VAL A 90 2.97 4.54 19.88
N GLN A 91 3.94 4.89 20.71
CA GLN A 91 4.72 3.91 21.47
C GLN A 91 3.84 3.09 22.42
N THR A 92 2.91 3.76 23.12
CA THR A 92 1.97 3.08 24.01
C THR A 92 1.00 2.20 23.22
N ALA A 93 0.49 2.66 22.09
CA ALA A 93 -0.39 1.91 21.23
C ALA A 93 0.30 0.63 20.69
N VAL A 94 1.56 0.73 20.28
CA VAL A 94 2.34 -0.44 19.84
C VAL A 94 2.46 -1.47 20.96
N ARG A 95 2.73 -1.05 22.19
CA ARG A 95 2.79 -1.96 23.35
C ARG A 95 1.46 -2.61 23.68
N LEU A 96 0.35 -1.92 23.44
CA LEU A 96 -0.99 -2.47 23.66
C LEU A 96 -1.39 -3.48 22.57
N VAL A 97 -1.00 -3.24 21.33
CA VAL A 97 -1.39 -4.06 20.18
C VAL A 97 -0.50 -5.29 20.02
N LEU A 98 0.81 -5.13 20.22
CA LEU A 98 1.76 -6.23 20.11
C LEU A 98 1.94 -6.91 21.46
N PRO A 99 1.78 -8.25 21.56
CA PRO A 99 2.07 -8.97 22.78
C PRO A 99 3.57 -8.90 23.06
N GLU A 100 3.95 -8.23 24.13
CA GLU A 100 5.32 -8.26 24.60
C GLU A 100 5.64 -9.66 25.16
N SER A 101 6.25 -10.48 24.36
CA SER A 101 6.78 -11.78 24.82
C SER A 101 8.15 -11.70 25.49
N SER A 102 8.65 -10.49 25.79
CA SER A 102 9.95 -10.32 26.41
C SER A 102 9.95 -9.19 27.44
N PRO A 103 10.37 -9.46 28.69
CA PRO A 103 10.58 -8.41 29.66
C PRO A 103 11.79 -7.56 29.25
N SER A 104 11.55 -6.26 29.12
CA SER A 104 12.56 -5.19 29.18
C SER A 104 13.82 -5.35 28.32
N THR A 105 13.71 -5.02 27.04
CA THR A 105 14.85 -4.38 26.37
C THR A 105 14.69 -2.87 26.58
N PRO A 106 15.55 -2.20 27.36
CA PRO A 106 15.51 -0.76 27.45
C PRO A 106 15.80 -0.17 26.09
N CYS A 107 14.90 0.66 25.56
CA CYS A 107 15.17 1.47 24.38
C CYS A 107 16.52 2.16 24.54
N PRO A 108 17.45 2.03 23.59
CA PRO A 108 18.69 2.79 23.64
C PRO A 108 18.32 4.27 23.60
N ARG A 109 18.59 4.94 24.70
CA ARG A 109 18.40 6.38 24.86
C ARG A 109 19.27 7.06 23.82
N ALA A 110 18.65 7.71 22.84
CA ALA A 110 19.39 8.49 21.86
C ALA A 110 20.29 9.51 22.57
N PRO A 111 21.56 9.64 22.16
CA PRO A 111 22.45 10.61 22.78
C PRO A 111 21.91 12.02 22.53
N ARG A 112 21.69 12.75 23.60
CA ARG A 112 21.40 14.19 23.53
C ARG A 112 22.66 14.87 22.96
N ARG A 113 22.49 15.50 21.81
CA ARG A 113 23.42 16.56 21.37
C ARG A 113 23.03 17.88 22.00
#